data_d497eea527ebb512a79f8a40672869f0
#
_entry.id   d497eea527ebb512a79f8a40672869f0
#
_cell.length_a   1.000
_cell.length_b   1.000
_cell.length_c   1.000
_cell.angle_alpha   90.00
_cell.angle_beta   90.00
_cell.angle_gamma   90.00
#
_symmetry.space_group_name_H-M   'P 1'
#
loop_
_entity.id
_entity.type
_entity.pdbx_description
1 polymer ?
#
loop_
_entity_poly.entity_id
_entity_poly.type
_entity_poly.pdbx_seq_one_letter_code
_entity_poly.pdbx_strand_id
1 'polypeptide(L)'
;AGALPATLNIIEERTVGPGLGADSIAAGETAGVIGALLVVVFMLAAYGFLGIIANIALIVNLVLLFSVLTVIGATLTLPGIAGIVLTLGMAVDSNVLIYERIRDERRQGRSVVQAIDIGFQKALATILDANITTLIAAVVLFFLGSGPVRGFAVTLAIGIITTVFTAFTLTRWLVAAWVRRSRPKELPRGFIRLVPEVTRIPFMKVRLQAFALSMLLCVASVGGLFAVGLNLGIDFTGGTLIEVQAKNGEADIGDIRERLGAIGVPDAQVQEFGTPTEALIRIGSQGGDASQVAIVESAQEALAADYDFRRTEVVGPTVSGELAFAAIVGVLAALFAILIYVWIRFEWQFALGAIIATVNDVFLTLGFLVVTQLEFSLASVAAILTIVGYSLNDTVVIYDKVRENLRRFKKMPIGQLLDLSDNEMLARTTMTSATTLLALAALFVFGGEVIRSFVASMLFGVAIGTFSSIFVAAPALIFFKLRASDFAAKKEEEEAAREGGSTAREA
;
A
#
# COMPACT_ATOMS: atom_id res chain seq x y z
N ALA A 1 -45.23 -2.96 7.19
CA ALA A 1 -44.44 -1.78 6.88
C ALA A 1 -45.23 -0.55 7.34
N GLY A 2 -44.76 0.11 8.43
CA GLY A 2 -45.37 1.35 8.92
C GLY A 2 -45.22 2.44 7.86
N ALA A 3 -46.23 3.28 7.73
CA ALA A 3 -46.19 4.41 6.83
C ALA A 3 -45.02 5.33 7.21
N LEU A 4 -44.03 5.40 6.37
CA LEU A 4 -42.96 6.35 6.52
C LEU A 4 -43.46 7.74 6.17
N PRO A 5 -43.09 8.80 6.90
CA PRO A 5 -43.56 10.17 6.67
C PRO A 5 -43.01 10.81 5.40
N ALA A 6 -42.07 10.14 4.71
CA ALA A 6 -41.45 10.57 3.47
C ALA A 6 -41.21 9.38 2.52
N THR A 7 -41.11 9.66 1.22
CA THR A 7 -40.70 8.68 0.21
C THR A 7 -39.21 8.35 0.43
N LEU A 8 -38.88 7.05 0.48
CA LEU A 8 -37.51 6.58 0.48
C LEU A 8 -37.05 6.32 -0.96
N ASN A 9 -35.98 6.95 -1.36
CA ASN A 9 -35.31 6.64 -2.62
C ASN A 9 -34.00 5.89 -2.31
N ILE A 10 -33.75 4.85 -3.10
CA ILE A 10 -32.45 4.16 -3.05
C ILE A 10 -31.43 5.09 -3.73
N ILE A 11 -30.43 5.53 -2.98
CA ILE A 11 -29.37 6.42 -3.46
C ILE A 11 -28.06 5.68 -3.80
N GLU A 12 -27.89 4.48 -3.24
CA GLU A 12 -26.79 3.56 -3.52
C GLU A 12 -27.28 2.13 -3.29
N GLU A 13 -26.99 1.24 -4.23
CA GLU A 13 -27.24 -0.20 -4.11
C GLU A 13 -26.06 -0.97 -4.71
N ARG A 14 -25.59 -1.99 -4.01
CA ARG A 14 -24.54 -2.89 -4.48
C ARG A 14 -24.96 -4.32 -4.23
N THR A 15 -25.37 -4.99 -5.28
CA THR A 15 -25.78 -6.39 -5.25
C THR A 15 -24.74 -7.24 -5.96
N VAL A 16 -24.21 -8.26 -5.26
CA VAL A 16 -23.27 -9.25 -5.81
C VAL A 16 -23.96 -10.59 -5.81
N GLY A 17 -24.05 -11.21 -6.98
CA GLY A 17 -24.62 -12.55 -7.12
C GLY A 17 -23.75 -13.61 -6.42
N PRO A 18 -24.37 -14.72 -5.95
CA PRO A 18 -23.67 -15.77 -5.21
C PRO A 18 -22.53 -16.39 -6.00
N GLY A 19 -22.67 -16.51 -7.33
CA GLY A 19 -21.63 -17.07 -8.22
C GLY A 19 -20.37 -16.19 -8.22
N LEU A 20 -20.51 -14.88 -8.47
CA LEU A 20 -19.37 -13.97 -8.46
C LEU A 20 -18.71 -13.90 -7.08
N GLY A 21 -19.51 -13.94 -6.00
CA GLY A 21 -18.96 -13.99 -4.65
C GLY A 21 -18.11 -15.23 -4.43
N ALA A 22 -18.59 -16.41 -4.82
CA ALA A 22 -17.86 -17.67 -4.70
C ALA A 22 -16.58 -17.67 -5.56
N ASP A 23 -16.66 -17.23 -6.82
CA ASP A 23 -15.53 -17.17 -7.74
C ASP A 23 -14.45 -16.19 -7.24
N SER A 24 -14.86 -15.03 -6.74
CA SER A 24 -13.94 -14.03 -6.19
C SER A 24 -13.24 -14.49 -4.91
N ILE A 25 -13.96 -15.23 -4.04
CA ILE A 25 -13.35 -15.85 -2.85
C ILE A 25 -12.34 -16.92 -3.28
N ALA A 26 -12.69 -17.80 -4.22
CA ALA A 26 -11.79 -18.84 -4.73
C ALA A 26 -10.54 -18.24 -5.41
N ALA A 27 -10.71 -17.19 -6.21
CA ALA A 27 -9.60 -16.45 -6.82
C ALA A 27 -8.71 -15.80 -5.75
N GLY A 28 -9.32 -15.13 -4.77
CA GLY A 28 -8.59 -14.51 -3.65
C GLY A 28 -7.85 -15.52 -2.78
N GLU A 29 -8.45 -16.68 -2.50
CA GLU A 29 -7.81 -17.78 -1.78
C GLU A 29 -6.60 -18.33 -2.57
N THR A 30 -6.80 -18.62 -3.85
CA THR A 30 -5.72 -19.08 -4.74
C THR A 30 -4.57 -18.09 -4.80
N ALA A 31 -4.87 -16.80 -5.02
CA ALA A 31 -3.87 -15.74 -5.04
C ALA A 31 -3.15 -15.60 -3.69
N GLY A 32 -3.90 -15.71 -2.59
CA GLY A 32 -3.37 -15.64 -1.23
C GLY A 32 -2.42 -16.79 -0.92
N VAL A 33 -2.80 -18.03 -1.27
CA VAL A 33 -1.96 -19.23 -1.06
C VAL A 33 -0.70 -19.17 -1.92
N ILE A 34 -0.83 -18.82 -3.21
CA ILE A 34 0.34 -18.69 -4.11
C ILE A 34 1.24 -17.54 -3.63
N GLY A 35 0.69 -16.37 -3.28
CA GLY A 35 1.44 -15.25 -2.75
C GLY A 35 2.17 -15.60 -1.46
N ALA A 36 1.50 -16.26 -0.52
CA ALA A 36 2.10 -16.73 0.72
C ALA A 36 3.24 -17.73 0.45
N LEU A 37 3.03 -18.68 -0.47
CA LEU A 37 4.04 -19.68 -0.83
C LEU A 37 5.28 -19.00 -1.45
N LEU A 38 5.09 -18.06 -2.37
CA LEU A 38 6.19 -17.29 -2.98
C LEU A 38 6.99 -16.52 -1.93
N VAL A 39 6.31 -15.84 -1.00
CA VAL A 39 6.96 -15.11 0.10
C VAL A 39 7.70 -16.06 1.03
N VAL A 40 7.10 -17.19 1.41
CA VAL A 40 7.72 -18.23 2.26
C VAL A 40 8.98 -18.79 1.62
N VAL A 41 8.92 -19.19 0.34
CA VAL A 41 10.07 -19.70 -0.40
C VAL A 41 11.16 -18.64 -0.54
N PHE A 42 10.78 -17.41 -0.86
CA PHE A 42 11.71 -16.30 -0.97
C PHE A 42 12.45 -16.04 0.36
N MET A 43 11.72 -16.01 1.48
CA MET A 43 12.32 -15.82 2.80
C MET A 43 13.25 -16.95 3.22
N LEU A 44 12.90 -18.20 2.91
CA LEU A 44 13.80 -19.34 3.14
C LEU A 44 15.07 -19.20 2.30
N ALA A 45 14.95 -18.83 1.05
CA ALA A 45 16.08 -18.67 0.14
C ALA A 45 17.01 -17.51 0.55
N ALA A 46 16.44 -16.37 0.99
CA ALA A 46 17.18 -15.16 1.34
C ALA A 46 17.82 -15.20 2.74
N TYR A 47 17.12 -15.80 3.73
CA TYR A 47 17.54 -15.74 5.14
C TYR A 47 17.82 -17.10 5.76
N GLY A 48 17.60 -18.21 5.05
CA GLY A 48 17.87 -19.56 5.54
C GLY A 48 17.10 -19.84 6.84
N PHE A 49 17.81 -20.20 7.92
CA PHE A 49 17.16 -20.52 9.20
C PHE A 49 16.39 -19.34 9.81
N LEU A 50 16.89 -18.11 9.69
CA LEU A 50 16.12 -16.92 10.13
C LEU A 50 14.86 -16.74 9.29
N GLY A 51 14.87 -17.17 8.02
CA GLY A 51 13.68 -17.25 7.17
C GLY A 51 12.62 -18.20 7.69
N ILE A 52 13.01 -19.34 8.30
CA ILE A 52 12.07 -20.26 8.98
C ILE A 52 11.37 -19.52 10.13
N ILE A 53 12.12 -18.79 10.94
CA ILE A 53 11.55 -18.02 12.07
C ILE A 53 10.59 -16.95 11.55
N ALA A 54 10.94 -16.21 10.49
CA ALA A 54 10.07 -15.22 9.88
C ALA A 54 8.78 -15.86 9.33
N ASN A 55 8.87 -17.01 8.71
CA ASN A 55 7.70 -17.73 8.18
C ASN A 55 6.78 -18.25 9.29
N ILE A 56 7.32 -18.73 10.41
CA ILE A 56 6.52 -19.05 11.60
C ILE A 56 5.79 -17.79 12.11
N ALA A 57 6.49 -16.67 12.20
CA ALA A 57 5.90 -15.41 12.63
C ALA A 57 4.81 -14.94 11.64
N LEU A 58 5.00 -15.12 10.33
CA LEU A 58 4.02 -14.83 9.30
C LEU A 58 2.74 -15.67 9.45
N ILE A 59 2.88 -16.98 9.66
CA ILE A 59 1.73 -17.87 9.87
C ILE A 59 0.95 -17.48 11.12
N VAL A 60 1.65 -17.21 12.22
CA VAL A 60 1.00 -16.76 13.47
C VAL A 60 0.35 -15.41 13.28
N ASN A 61 0.97 -14.50 12.52
CA ASN A 61 0.37 -13.20 12.19
C ASN A 61 -0.96 -13.36 11.44
N LEU A 62 -1.01 -14.25 10.43
CA LEU A 62 -2.25 -14.56 9.72
C LEU A 62 -3.33 -15.11 10.64
N VAL A 63 -2.98 -16.07 11.50
CA VAL A 63 -3.92 -16.62 12.47
C VAL A 63 -4.46 -15.53 13.39
N LEU A 64 -3.60 -14.63 13.89
CA LEU A 64 -4.03 -13.51 14.72
C LEU A 64 -4.91 -12.53 13.95
N LEU A 65 -4.55 -12.20 12.70
CA LEU A 65 -5.34 -11.32 11.84
C LEU A 65 -6.76 -11.87 11.65
N PHE A 66 -6.90 -13.13 11.22
CA PHE A 66 -8.21 -13.77 11.06
C PHE A 66 -8.98 -13.88 12.38
N SER A 67 -8.28 -14.21 13.48
CA SER A 67 -8.90 -14.28 14.81
C SER A 67 -9.50 -12.94 15.23
N VAL A 68 -8.74 -11.85 15.07
CA VAL A 68 -9.23 -10.51 15.42
C VAL A 68 -10.38 -10.09 14.51
N LEU A 69 -10.29 -10.31 13.18
CA LEU A 69 -11.38 -10.02 12.24
C LEU A 69 -12.66 -10.75 12.62
N THR A 70 -12.55 -12.04 13.02
CA THR A 70 -13.69 -12.85 13.45
C THR A 70 -14.30 -12.34 14.75
N VAL A 71 -13.46 -11.99 15.74
CA VAL A 71 -13.94 -11.51 17.05
C VAL A 71 -14.69 -10.18 16.93
N ILE A 72 -14.22 -9.26 16.07
CA ILE A 72 -14.90 -7.97 15.87
C ILE A 72 -16.08 -8.06 14.89
N GLY A 73 -16.33 -9.23 14.28
CA GLY A 73 -17.40 -9.42 13.30
C GLY A 73 -17.17 -8.60 12.00
N ALA A 74 -15.92 -8.38 11.60
CA ALA A 74 -15.61 -7.63 10.40
C ALA A 74 -16.03 -8.40 9.14
N THR A 75 -16.72 -7.73 8.23
CA THR A 75 -17.03 -8.28 6.91
C THR A 75 -15.81 -8.29 6.02
N LEU A 76 -15.49 -9.45 5.47
CA LEU A 76 -14.41 -9.59 4.49
C LEU A 76 -14.90 -9.14 3.11
N THR A 77 -14.37 -8.03 2.63
CA THR A 77 -14.67 -7.48 1.29
C THR A 77 -13.58 -7.90 0.29
N LEU A 78 -13.85 -7.80 -1.03
CA LEU A 78 -12.84 -8.11 -2.06
C LEU A 78 -11.55 -7.28 -1.91
N PRO A 79 -11.59 -5.95 -1.72
CA PRO A 79 -10.41 -5.20 -1.35
C PRO A 79 -9.82 -5.63 -0.01
N GLY A 80 -10.64 -6.10 0.94
CA GLY A 80 -10.17 -6.66 2.21
C GLY A 80 -9.32 -7.92 2.04
N ILE A 81 -9.69 -8.81 1.12
CA ILE A 81 -8.85 -9.98 0.74
C ILE A 81 -7.50 -9.49 0.18
N ALA A 82 -7.53 -8.50 -0.72
CA ALA A 82 -6.31 -7.89 -1.24
C ALA A 82 -5.46 -7.27 -0.11
N GLY A 83 -6.09 -6.67 0.89
CA GLY A 83 -5.43 -6.18 2.10
C GLY A 83 -4.73 -7.27 2.92
N ILE A 84 -5.33 -8.46 3.03
CA ILE A 84 -4.68 -9.62 3.66
C ILE A 84 -3.43 -10.02 2.90
N VAL A 85 -3.53 -10.17 1.57
CA VAL A 85 -2.38 -10.55 0.72
C VAL A 85 -1.27 -9.50 0.77
N LEU A 86 -1.63 -8.22 0.76
CA LEU A 86 -0.68 -7.14 0.97
C LEU A 86 0.01 -7.23 2.34
N THR A 87 -0.76 -7.52 3.37
CA THR A 87 -0.24 -7.67 4.73
C THR A 87 0.77 -8.83 4.82
N LEU A 88 0.66 -9.89 4.01
CA LEU A 88 1.69 -10.94 3.92
C LEU A 88 3.05 -10.37 3.52
N GLY A 89 3.09 -9.50 2.50
CA GLY A 89 4.32 -8.84 2.09
C GLY A 89 4.88 -7.92 3.18
N MET A 90 4.02 -7.10 3.79
CA MET A 90 4.42 -6.15 4.83
C MET A 90 4.78 -6.80 6.17
N ALA A 91 4.16 -7.95 6.52
CA ALA A 91 4.47 -8.66 7.76
C ALA A 91 5.92 -9.17 7.79
N VAL A 92 6.45 -9.47 6.63
CA VAL A 92 7.85 -9.90 6.48
C VAL A 92 8.82 -8.73 6.57
N ASP A 93 8.41 -7.51 6.18
CA ASP A 93 9.26 -6.31 6.18
C ASP A 93 9.87 -6.03 7.56
N SER A 94 9.08 -6.12 8.63
CA SER A 94 9.57 -5.96 10.00
C SER A 94 10.66 -6.98 10.36
N ASN A 95 10.52 -8.22 9.93
CA ASN A 95 11.52 -9.26 10.16
C ASN A 95 12.79 -9.03 9.33
N VAL A 96 12.63 -8.63 8.07
CA VAL A 96 13.76 -8.24 7.18
C VAL A 96 14.57 -7.11 7.82
N LEU A 97 13.90 -6.04 8.30
CA LEU A 97 14.59 -4.93 8.96
C LEU A 97 15.36 -5.38 10.20
N ILE A 98 14.78 -6.22 11.05
CA ILE A 98 15.46 -6.77 12.21
C ILE A 98 16.70 -7.57 11.79
N TYR A 99 16.57 -8.45 10.80
CA TYR A 99 17.67 -9.32 10.37
C TYR A 99 18.81 -8.54 9.70
N GLU A 100 18.49 -7.56 8.85
CA GLU A 100 19.51 -6.70 8.26
C GLU A 100 20.22 -5.84 9.33
N ARG A 101 19.48 -5.33 10.33
CA ARG A 101 20.09 -4.60 11.44
C ARG A 101 21.00 -5.48 12.29
N ILE A 102 20.63 -6.74 12.54
CA ILE A 102 21.50 -7.73 13.22
C ILE A 102 22.74 -8.00 12.40
N ARG A 103 22.63 -8.12 11.07
CA ARG A 103 23.78 -8.30 10.16
C ARG A 103 24.73 -7.10 10.20
N ASP A 104 24.18 -5.87 10.21
CA ASP A 104 24.98 -4.65 10.30
C ASP A 104 25.76 -4.57 11.63
N GLU A 105 25.12 -4.88 12.74
CA GLU A 105 25.77 -4.89 14.06
C GLU A 105 26.86 -5.98 14.12
N ARG A 106 26.64 -7.11 13.46
CA ARG A 106 27.65 -8.18 13.34
C ARG A 106 28.84 -7.76 12.51
N ARG A 107 28.63 -7.03 11.39
CA ARG A 107 29.72 -6.46 10.57
C ARG A 107 30.58 -5.45 11.33
N GLN A 108 30.03 -4.78 12.34
CA GLN A 108 30.78 -3.89 13.22
C GLN A 108 31.64 -4.64 14.26
N GLY A 109 31.74 -5.97 14.17
CA GLY A 109 32.60 -6.79 15.02
C GLY A 109 31.98 -7.26 16.34
N ARG A 110 30.70 -7.01 16.57
CA ARG A 110 29.99 -7.44 17.79
C ARG A 110 29.78 -8.95 17.80
N SER A 111 29.69 -9.55 19.00
CA SER A 111 29.29 -10.95 19.13
C SER A 111 27.87 -11.17 18.61
N VAL A 112 27.52 -12.42 18.23
CA VAL A 112 26.18 -12.75 17.71
C VAL A 112 25.08 -12.34 18.71
N VAL A 113 25.30 -12.60 19.99
CA VAL A 113 24.34 -12.26 21.07
C VAL A 113 24.13 -10.75 21.17
N GLN A 114 25.21 -9.98 21.18
CA GLN A 114 25.16 -8.53 21.25
C GLN A 114 24.55 -7.92 19.98
N ALA A 115 24.88 -8.46 18.80
CA ALA A 115 24.33 -8.01 17.53
C ALA A 115 22.80 -8.22 17.47
N ILE A 116 22.31 -9.34 18.00
CA ILE A 116 20.89 -9.63 18.10
C ILE A 116 20.17 -8.66 19.05
N ASP A 117 20.68 -8.50 20.27
CA ASP A 117 20.03 -7.62 21.25
C ASP A 117 19.97 -6.16 20.77
N ILE A 118 21.09 -5.62 20.31
CA ILE A 118 21.15 -4.25 19.76
C ILE A 118 20.36 -4.11 18.48
N GLY A 119 20.36 -5.14 17.60
CA GLY A 119 19.59 -5.16 16.37
C GLY A 119 18.08 -5.04 16.65
N PHE A 120 17.55 -5.79 17.61
CA PHE A 120 16.14 -5.67 18.01
C PHE A 120 15.82 -4.31 18.63
N GLN A 121 16.70 -3.80 19.53
CA GLN A 121 16.47 -2.49 20.14
C GLN A 121 16.46 -1.35 19.12
N LYS A 122 17.40 -1.34 18.18
CA LYS A 122 17.46 -0.31 17.15
C LYS A 122 16.33 -0.44 16.11
N ALA A 123 15.95 -1.67 15.74
CA ALA A 123 14.87 -1.89 14.79
C ALA A 123 13.50 -1.45 15.33
N LEU A 124 13.28 -1.50 16.65
CA LEU A 124 11.98 -1.18 17.26
C LEU A 124 11.47 0.20 16.86
N ALA A 125 12.28 1.24 17.07
CA ALA A 125 11.87 2.61 16.77
C ALA A 125 11.52 2.78 15.28
N THR A 126 12.39 2.27 14.41
CA THR A 126 12.22 2.38 12.96
C THR A 126 10.99 1.60 12.46
N ILE A 127 10.72 0.40 13.01
CA ILE A 127 9.52 -0.37 12.66
C ILE A 127 8.25 0.34 13.14
N LEU A 128 8.25 0.91 14.34
CA LEU A 128 7.11 1.67 14.83
C LEU A 128 6.85 2.90 13.97
N ASP A 129 7.89 3.69 13.66
CA ASP A 129 7.76 4.88 12.83
C ASP A 129 7.18 4.54 11.44
N ALA A 130 7.68 3.50 10.82
CA ALA A 130 7.25 3.03 9.50
C ALA A 130 5.79 2.51 9.50
N ASN A 131 5.40 1.76 10.52
CA ASN A 131 4.04 1.22 10.62
C ASN A 131 3.01 2.27 11.04
N ILE A 132 3.40 3.29 11.82
CA ILE A 132 2.52 4.40 12.20
C ILE A 132 2.11 5.20 10.95
N THR A 133 3.01 5.46 10.00
CA THR A 133 2.66 6.18 8.75
C THR A 133 1.58 5.44 7.95
N THR A 134 1.72 4.13 7.80
CA THR A 134 0.72 3.29 7.12
C THR A 134 -0.58 3.17 7.92
N LEU A 135 -0.49 3.12 9.25
CA LEU A 135 -1.66 3.11 10.13
C LEU A 135 -2.45 4.42 10.04
N ILE A 136 -1.79 5.59 9.94
CA ILE A 136 -2.45 6.87 9.70
C ILE A 136 -3.27 6.83 8.41
N ALA A 137 -2.69 6.32 7.30
CA ALA A 137 -3.40 6.15 6.04
C ALA A 137 -4.62 5.22 6.20
N ALA A 138 -4.47 4.08 6.89
CA ALA A 138 -5.56 3.15 7.16
C ALA A 138 -6.67 3.78 8.01
N VAL A 139 -6.34 4.57 9.03
CA VAL A 139 -7.32 5.28 9.88
C VAL A 139 -8.08 6.33 9.08
N VAL A 140 -7.41 7.11 8.26
CA VAL A 140 -8.07 8.08 7.37
C VAL A 140 -9.03 7.36 6.42
N LEU A 141 -8.56 6.25 5.83
CA LEU A 141 -9.37 5.43 4.92
C LEU A 141 -10.59 4.80 5.62
N PHE A 142 -10.48 4.44 6.88
CA PHE A 142 -11.61 3.93 7.68
C PHE A 142 -12.70 4.98 7.89
N PHE A 143 -12.32 6.23 8.21
CA PHE A 143 -13.29 7.30 8.48
C PHE A 143 -13.91 7.88 7.21
N LEU A 144 -13.14 8.01 6.13
CA LEU A 144 -13.57 8.64 4.89
C LEU A 144 -13.95 7.65 3.79
N GLY A 145 -13.57 6.39 3.92
CA GLY A 145 -13.96 5.33 3.01
C GLY A 145 -15.41 4.88 3.23
N SER A 146 -16.04 4.40 2.17
CA SER A 146 -17.37 3.78 2.22
C SER A 146 -17.31 2.31 1.81
N GLY A 147 -18.36 1.55 2.18
CA GLY A 147 -18.56 0.18 1.75
C GLY A 147 -17.30 -0.72 1.80
N PRO A 148 -16.94 -1.32 0.65
CA PRO A 148 -15.81 -2.28 0.58
C PRO A 148 -14.45 -1.71 0.98
N VAL A 149 -14.23 -0.40 0.79
CA VAL A 149 -12.98 0.29 1.11
C VAL A 149 -12.75 0.36 2.62
N ARG A 150 -13.83 0.51 3.42
CA ARG A 150 -13.72 0.48 4.88
C ARG A 150 -13.29 -0.90 5.39
N GLY A 151 -13.77 -1.99 4.76
CA GLY A 151 -13.32 -3.35 5.07
C GLY A 151 -11.81 -3.54 4.82
N PHE A 152 -11.30 -3.00 3.72
CA PHE A 152 -9.85 -2.97 3.44
C PHE A 152 -9.08 -2.22 4.52
N ALA A 153 -9.53 -1.04 4.93
CA ALA A 153 -8.88 -0.22 5.95
C ALA A 153 -8.77 -0.95 7.30
N VAL A 154 -9.85 -1.64 7.72
CA VAL A 154 -9.88 -2.45 8.93
C VAL A 154 -8.87 -3.60 8.85
N THR A 155 -8.86 -4.34 7.74
CA THR A 155 -7.93 -5.45 7.51
C THR A 155 -6.47 -4.97 7.56
N LEU A 156 -6.18 -3.85 6.89
CA LEU A 156 -4.84 -3.25 6.86
C LEU A 156 -4.40 -2.81 8.26
N ALA A 157 -5.26 -2.10 9.00
CA ALA A 157 -4.94 -1.62 10.35
C ALA A 157 -4.65 -2.78 11.32
N ILE A 158 -5.51 -3.81 11.33
CA ILE A 158 -5.31 -5.00 12.16
C ILE A 158 -4.03 -5.72 11.75
N GLY A 159 -3.79 -5.88 10.44
CA GLY A 159 -2.59 -6.51 9.90
C GLY A 159 -1.31 -5.81 10.34
N ILE A 160 -1.28 -4.49 10.37
CA ILE A 160 -0.15 -3.69 10.86
C ILE A 160 0.07 -3.94 12.36
N ILE A 161 -0.98 -3.88 13.17
CA ILE A 161 -0.89 -4.07 14.63
C ILE A 161 -0.39 -5.48 14.96
N THR A 162 -0.95 -6.51 14.32
CA THR A 162 -0.54 -7.91 14.53
C THR A 162 0.88 -8.17 14.02
N THR A 163 1.31 -7.51 12.95
CA THR A 163 2.69 -7.58 12.42
C THR A 163 3.69 -7.04 13.44
N VAL A 164 3.45 -5.85 13.98
CA VAL A 164 4.33 -5.27 15.00
C VAL A 164 4.39 -6.19 16.23
N PHE A 165 3.25 -6.69 16.67
CA PHE A 165 3.20 -7.61 17.81
C PHE A 165 4.01 -8.89 17.57
N THR A 166 3.83 -9.55 16.42
CA THR A 166 4.54 -10.81 16.12
C THR A 166 6.04 -10.60 15.92
N ALA A 167 6.45 -9.49 15.30
CA ALA A 167 7.87 -9.17 15.10
C ALA A 167 8.60 -8.98 16.43
N PHE A 168 8.02 -8.24 17.39
CA PHE A 168 8.70 -7.93 18.65
C PHE A 168 8.47 -8.95 19.75
N THR A 169 7.41 -9.72 19.71
CA THR A 169 7.11 -10.72 20.72
C THR A 169 7.57 -12.10 20.25
N LEU A 170 6.99 -12.60 19.17
CA LEU A 170 7.22 -13.97 18.71
C LEU A 170 8.59 -14.14 18.07
N THR A 171 8.94 -13.29 17.10
CA THR A 171 10.24 -13.38 16.40
C THR A 171 11.39 -13.20 17.39
N ARG A 172 11.29 -12.22 18.30
CA ARG A 172 12.30 -12.00 19.35
C ARG A 172 12.45 -13.23 20.24
N TRP A 173 11.34 -13.82 20.67
CA TRP A 173 11.34 -15.01 21.50
C TRP A 173 11.96 -16.21 20.78
N LEU A 174 11.59 -16.48 19.53
CA LEU A 174 12.12 -17.57 18.72
C LEU A 174 13.62 -17.42 18.47
N VAL A 175 14.08 -16.22 18.13
CA VAL A 175 15.51 -15.93 17.93
C VAL A 175 16.29 -16.10 19.24
N ALA A 176 15.76 -15.62 20.35
CA ALA A 176 16.39 -15.78 21.67
C ALA A 176 16.46 -17.25 22.11
N ALA A 177 15.41 -18.05 21.86
CA ALA A 177 15.36 -19.48 22.13
C ALA A 177 16.39 -20.25 21.28
N TRP A 178 16.48 -19.90 19.98
CA TRP A 178 17.50 -20.47 19.08
C TRP A 178 18.91 -20.18 19.57
N VAL A 179 19.23 -18.93 19.92
CA VAL A 179 20.55 -18.53 20.41
C VAL A 179 20.93 -19.26 21.71
N ARG A 180 19.99 -19.36 22.65
CA ARG A 180 20.21 -20.06 23.91
C ARG A 180 20.53 -21.55 23.71
N ARG A 181 19.86 -22.20 22.74
CA ARG A 181 20.02 -23.64 22.47
C ARG A 181 21.25 -23.95 21.62
N SER A 182 21.47 -23.21 20.54
CA SER A 182 22.50 -23.52 19.54
C SER A 182 23.83 -22.79 19.76
N ARG A 183 23.84 -21.69 20.55
CA ARG A 183 25.02 -20.82 20.81
C ARG A 183 25.81 -20.53 19.52
N PRO A 184 25.16 -19.96 18.49
CA PRO A 184 25.77 -19.84 17.17
C PRO A 184 26.97 -18.90 17.20
N LYS A 185 28.06 -19.29 16.52
CA LYS A 185 29.25 -18.44 16.34
C LYS A 185 29.08 -17.46 15.15
N GLU A 186 28.26 -17.83 14.18
CA GLU A 186 27.95 -17.02 12.99
C GLU A 186 26.44 -16.97 12.77
N LEU A 187 25.99 -15.93 12.06
CA LEU A 187 24.60 -15.81 11.63
C LEU A 187 24.32 -16.77 10.47
N PRO A 188 23.13 -17.36 10.39
CA PRO A 188 22.73 -18.18 9.27
C PRO A 188 22.80 -17.40 7.96
N ARG A 189 23.30 -18.06 6.91
CA ARG A 189 23.36 -17.50 5.55
C ARG A 189 22.20 -18.04 4.74
N GLY A 190 21.59 -17.17 3.92
CA GLY A 190 20.65 -17.59 2.90
C GLY A 190 21.35 -18.21 1.69
N PHE A 191 20.56 -18.87 0.84
CA PHE A 191 21.03 -19.46 -0.42
C PHE A 191 21.15 -18.44 -1.55
N ILE A 192 20.31 -17.41 -1.53
CA ILE A 192 20.24 -16.36 -2.55
C ILE A 192 20.58 -15.02 -1.88
N ARG A 193 21.38 -14.22 -2.59
CA ARG A 193 21.66 -12.83 -2.23
C ARG A 193 21.35 -11.96 -3.45
N LEU A 194 20.27 -11.21 -3.37
CA LEU A 194 19.90 -10.26 -4.43
C LEU A 194 20.84 -9.06 -4.48
N VAL A 195 21.38 -8.68 -3.33
CA VAL A 195 22.29 -7.54 -3.20
C VAL A 195 23.58 -8.02 -2.54
N PRO A 196 24.79 -7.64 -3.08
CA PRO A 196 26.06 -7.91 -2.45
C PRO A 196 26.15 -7.34 -1.03
N GLU A 197 26.99 -7.94 -0.16
CA GLU A 197 27.15 -7.51 1.23
C GLU A 197 27.64 -6.06 1.36
N VAL A 198 28.45 -5.61 0.41
CA VAL A 198 28.98 -4.25 0.36
C VAL A 198 28.75 -3.73 -1.04
N THR A 199 27.91 -2.74 -1.17
CA THR A 199 27.69 -1.99 -2.40
C THR A 199 28.33 -0.61 -2.28
N ARG A 200 28.76 -0.04 -3.41
CA ARG A 200 29.34 1.30 -3.50
C ARG A 200 28.81 2.01 -4.74
N ILE A 201 27.50 1.97 -4.91
CA ILE A 201 26.84 2.59 -6.06
C ILE A 201 26.76 4.09 -5.81
N PRO A 202 27.26 4.93 -6.73
CA PRO A 202 27.22 6.38 -6.57
C PRO A 202 25.85 6.93 -7.02
N PHE A 203 24.79 6.71 -6.24
CA PHE A 203 23.43 7.15 -6.53
C PHE A 203 23.34 8.66 -6.74
N MET A 204 24.06 9.43 -5.92
CA MET A 204 24.04 10.89 -5.99
C MET A 204 24.73 11.45 -7.24
N LYS A 205 25.50 10.64 -7.97
CA LYS A 205 26.10 11.06 -9.25
C LYS A 205 25.02 11.31 -10.32
N VAL A 206 23.97 10.50 -10.32
CA VAL A 206 22.86 10.60 -11.30
C VAL A 206 21.64 11.33 -10.73
N ARG A 207 21.72 11.90 -9.52
CA ARG A 207 20.60 12.51 -8.81
C ARG A 207 19.81 13.56 -9.62
N LEU A 208 20.53 14.45 -10.34
CA LEU A 208 19.88 15.50 -11.13
C LEU A 208 19.12 14.92 -12.32
N GLN A 209 19.66 13.91 -12.98
CA GLN A 209 19.04 13.25 -14.12
C GLN A 209 17.80 12.45 -13.66
N ALA A 210 17.93 11.67 -12.58
CA ALA A 210 16.84 10.89 -12.02
C ALA A 210 15.72 11.79 -11.48
N PHE A 211 16.07 12.85 -10.74
CA PHE A 211 15.10 13.83 -10.25
C PHE A 211 14.41 14.58 -11.39
N ALA A 212 15.17 15.03 -12.40
CA ALA A 212 14.60 15.71 -13.58
C ALA A 212 13.66 14.78 -14.37
N LEU A 213 14.04 13.51 -14.55
CA LEU A 213 13.18 12.51 -15.20
C LEU A 213 11.89 12.29 -14.41
N SER A 214 11.99 12.14 -13.08
CA SER A 214 10.83 11.96 -12.20
C SER A 214 9.89 13.19 -12.27
N MET A 215 10.45 14.40 -12.23
CA MET A 215 9.66 15.64 -12.36
C MET A 215 9.03 15.77 -13.75
N LEU A 216 9.75 15.40 -14.82
CA LEU A 216 9.20 15.39 -16.17
C LEU A 216 8.02 14.42 -16.28
N LEU A 217 8.16 13.21 -15.75
CA LEU A 217 7.08 12.22 -15.72
C LEU A 217 5.90 12.71 -14.87
N CYS A 218 6.16 13.37 -13.73
CA CYS A 218 5.11 13.97 -12.90
C CYS A 218 4.35 15.07 -13.67
N VAL A 219 5.05 15.96 -14.36
CA VAL A 219 4.42 17.01 -15.20
C VAL A 219 3.65 16.36 -16.36
N ALA A 220 4.20 15.32 -17.00
CA ALA A 220 3.51 14.58 -18.06
C ALA A 220 2.24 13.89 -17.50
N SER A 221 2.29 13.32 -16.30
CA SER A 221 1.12 12.74 -15.63
C SER A 221 0.03 13.78 -15.38
N VAL A 222 0.40 14.96 -14.86
CA VAL A 222 -0.53 16.08 -14.68
C VAL A 222 -1.08 16.55 -16.03
N GLY A 223 -0.25 16.69 -17.06
CA GLY A 223 -0.69 17.03 -18.42
C GLY A 223 -1.65 15.98 -18.99
N GLY A 224 -1.37 14.69 -18.78
CA GLY A 224 -2.23 13.58 -19.17
C GLY A 224 -3.60 13.59 -18.48
N LEU A 225 -3.64 13.96 -17.19
CA LEU A 225 -4.89 14.12 -16.45
C LEU A 225 -5.82 15.17 -17.09
N PHE A 226 -5.28 16.25 -17.62
CA PHE A 226 -6.06 17.29 -18.30
C PHE A 226 -6.37 16.97 -19.77
N ALA A 227 -5.47 16.26 -20.47
CA ALA A 227 -5.60 16.01 -21.91
C ALA A 227 -6.45 14.76 -22.20
N VAL A 228 -6.27 13.68 -21.44
CA VAL A 228 -6.92 12.38 -21.63
C VAL A 228 -7.97 12.13 -20.56
N GLY A 229 -7.68 12.52 -19.31
CA GLY A 229 -8.52 12.26 -18.16
C GLY A 229 -8.33 10.85 -17.58
N LEU A 230 -8.96 10.61 -16.43
CA LEU A 230 -9.09 9.29 -15.81
C LEU A 230 -10.35 8.60 -16.33
N ASN A 231 -10.29 7.29 -16.47
CA ASN A 231 -11.47 6.47 -16.68
C ASN A 231 -12.20 6.32 -15.33
N LEU A 232 -13.04 7.33 -15.00
CA LEU A 232 -13.74 7.39 -13.72
C LEU A 232 -14.82 6.30 -13.63
N GLY A 233 -14.84 5.55 -12.53
CA GLY A 233 -15.91 4.62 -12.21
C GLY A 233 -17.20 5.32 -11.77
N ILE A 234 -18.26 4.54 -11.63
CA ILE A 234 -19.58 5.03 -11.20
C ILE A 234 -19.56 5.66 -9.80
N ASP A 235 -18.58 5.32 -8.97
CA ASP A 235 -18.36 5.96 -7.67
C ASP A 235 -18.21 7.48 -7.77
N PHE A 236 -17.67 7.98 -8.91
CA PHE A 236 -17.37 9.40 -9.13
C PHE A 236 -18.27 10.06 -10.17
N THR A 237 -18.80 9.28 -11.13
CA THR A 237 -19.68 9.80 -12.19
C THR A 237 -21.14 9.62 -11.89
N GLY A 238 -21.47 8.77 -10.93
CA GLY A 238 -22.82 8.25 -10.76
C GLY A 238 -23.20 7.32 -11.91
N GLY A 239 -24.32 6.64 -11.77
CA GLY A 239 -24.85 5.74 -12.79
C GLY A 239 -24.97 4.30 -12.31
N THR A 240 -25.05 3.39 -13.27
CA THR A 240 -25.24 1.96 -13.03
C THR A 240 -24.15 1.15 -13.69
N LEU A 241 -23.65 0.13 -12.98
CA LEU A 241 -22.73 -0.86 -13.49
C LEU A 241 -23.37 -2.24 -13.34
N ILE A 242 -23.49 -2.96 -14.46
CA ILE A 242 -24.04 -4.31 -14.48
C ILE A 242 -23.02 -5.25 -15.10
N GLU A 243 -22.69 -6.31 -14.40
CA GLU A 243 -21.88 -7.41 -14.90
C GLU A 243 -22.79 -8.59 -15.19
N VAL A 244 -22.76 -9.06 -16.43
CA VAL A 244 -23.56 -10.17 -16.93
C VAL A 244 -22.68 -11.28 -17.48
N GLN A 245 -23.16 -12.52 -17.32
CA GLN A 245 -22.55 -13.70 -17.91
C GLN A 245 -23.55 -14.36 -18.86
N ALA A 246 -23.11 -14.66 -20.07
CA ALA A 246 -23.92 -15.39 -21.04
C ALA A 246 -24.22 -16.82 -20.51
N LYS A 247 -25.47 -17.24 -20.55
CA LYS A 247 -25.90 -18.60 -20.17
C LYS A 247 -25.39 -19.65 -21.14
N ASN A 248 -25.20 -19.27 -22.41
CA ASN A 248 -24.71 -20.14 -23.46
C ASN A 248 -23.77 -19.36 -24.38
N GLY A 249 -22.57 -19.89 -24.62
CA GLY A 249 -21.61 -19.32 -25.57
C GLY A 249 -20.89 -18.05 -25.05
N GLU A 250 -20.49 -17.19 -25.97
CA GLU A 250 -19.84 -15.90 -25.69
C GLU A 250 -20.87 -14.79 -25.50
N ALA A 251 -20.51 -13.74 -24.77
CA ALA A 251 -21.36 -12.58 -24.59
C ALA A 251 -21.37 -11.72 -25.87
N ASP A 252 -22.54 -11.59 -26.49
CA ASP A 252 -22.69 -10.77 -27.69
C ASP A 252 -22.87 -9.29 -27.32
N ILE A 253 -21.79 -8.54 -27.43
CA ILE A 253 -21.74 -7.10 -27.10
C ILE A 253 -22.69 -6.30 -28.01
N GLY A 254 -22.89 -6.75 -29.27
CA GLY A 254 -23.78 -6.10 -30.24
C GLY A 254 -25.24 -6.26 -29.84
N ASP A 255 -25.67 -7.49 -29.53
CA ASP A 255 -27.02 -7.82 -29.09
C ASP A 255 -27.37 -7.10 -27.75
N ILE A 256 -26.43 -7.08 -26.80
CA ILE A 256 -26.62 -6.33 -25.54
C ILE A 256 -26.88 -4.85 -25.80
N ARG A 257 -26.09 -4.20 -26.68
CA ARG A 257 -26.28 -2.79 -27.03
C ARG A 257 -27.63 -2.52 -27.71
N GLU A 258 -28.02 -3.40 -28.64
CA GLU A 258 -29.31 -3.27 -29.34
C GLU A 258 -30.48 -3.34 -28.37
N ARG A 259 -30.49 -4.31 -27.45
CA ARG A 259 -31.50 -4.46 -26.41
C ARG A 259 -31.57 -3.29 -25.45
N LEU A 260 -30.39 -2.78 -25.02
CA LEU A 260 -30.32 -1.60 -24.16
C LEU A 260 -30.77 -0.34 -24.89
N GLY A 261 -30.49 -0.20 -26.19
CA GLY A 261 -30.99 0.88 -27.02
C GLY A 261 -32.51 0.85 -27.14
N ALA A 262 -33.14 -0.35 -27.25
CA ALA A 262 -34.57 -0.52 -27.34
C ALA A 262 -35.34 -0.09 -26.07
N ILE A 263 -34.70 -0.18 -24.90
CA ILE A 263 -35.29 0.29 -23.62
C ILE A 263 -34.94 1.75 -23.29
N GLY A 264 -34.38 2.51 -24.27
CA GLY A 264 -34.12 3.95 -24.10
C GLY A 264 -32.74 4.30 -23.51
N VAL A 265 -31.77 3.38 -23.54
CA VAL A 265 -30.42 3.57 -23.04
C VAL A 265 -29.38 3.35 -24.15
N PRO A 266 -29.42 4.15 -25.25
CA PRO A 266 -28.51 3.96 -26.40
C PRO A 266 -27.03 4.27 -26.06
N ASP A 267 -26.77 5.08 -25.03
CA ASP A 267 -25.44 5.52 -24.63
C ASP A 267 -24.75 4.54 -23.65
N ALA A 268 -25.33 3.34 -23.42
CA ALA A 268 -24.72 2.33 -22.58
C ALA A 268 -23.37 1.86 -23.15
N GLN A 269 -22.35 1.94 -22.32
CA GLN A 269 -21.03 1.38 -22.68
C GLN A 269 -21.03 -0.11 -22.33
N VAL A 270 -20.82 -0.94 -23.35
CA VAL A 270 -20.76 -2.40 -23.19
C VAL A 270 -19.41 -2.88 -23.68
N GLN A 271 -18.71 -3.65 -22.83
CA GLN A 271 -17.40 -4.20 -23.14
C GLN A 271 -17.24 -5.62 -22.59
N GLU A 272 -16.35 -6.40 -23.18
CA GLU A 272 -15.94 -7.69 -22.61
C GLU A 272 -15.29 -7.48 -21.24
N PHE A 273 -15.50 -8.43 -20.33
CA PHE A 273 -14.98 -8.35 -18.97
C PHE A 273 -14.47 -9.71 -18.49
N GLY A 274 -13.17 -9.83 -18.31
CA GLY A 274 -12.52 -11.06 -17.82
C GLY A 274 -12.50 -12.16 -18.87
N THR A 275 -13.61 -12.85 -19.06
CA THR A 275 -13.75 -13.96 -20.01
C THR A 275 -14.65 -13.57 -21.19
N PRO A 276 -14.54 -14.23 -22.37
CA PRO A 276 -15.44 -13.96 -23.50
C PRO A 276 -16.93 -14.20 -23.23
N THR A 277 -17.23 -14.92 -22.15
CA THR A 277 -18.63 -15.17 -21.71
C THR A 277 -19.21 -14.06 -20.85
N GLU A 278 -18.39 -13.07 -20.44
CA GLU A 278 -18.76 -12.01 -19.51
C GLU A 278 -18.74 -10.65 -20.18
N ALA A 279 -19.72 -9.81 -19.84
CA ALA A 279 -19.79 -8.44 -20.31
C ALA A 279 -20.03 -7.47 -19.15
N LEU A 280 -19.38 -6.32 -19.21
CA LEU A 280 -19.61 -5.19 -18.31
C LEU A 280 -20.39 -4.11 -19.02
N ILE A 281 -21.53 -3.74 -18.44
CA ILE A 281 -22.44 -2.72 -18.93
C ILE A 281 -22.33 -1.54 -17.97
N ARG A 282 -22.01 -0.36 -18.49
CA ARG A 282 -22.01 0.88 -17.74
C ARG A 282 -23.04 1.84 -18.35
N ILE A 283 -23.96 2.28 -17.51
CA ILE A 283 -25.02 3.23 -17.85
C ILE A 283 -24.77 4.51 -17.06
N GLY A 284 -24.59 5.63 -17.76
CA GLY A 284 -24.40 6.93 -17.12
C GLY A 284 -25.63 7.35 -16.30
N SER A 285 -25.42 8.29 -15.39
CA SER A 285 -26.51 8.83 -14.58
C SER A 285 -27.56 9.52 -15.46
N GLN A 286 -28.81 9.05 -15.38
CA GLN A 286 -29.93 9.61 -16.13
C GLN A 286 -31.01 10.06 -15.14
N GLY A 287 -31.27 11.38 -15.04
CA GLY A 287 -32.51 12.00 -14.50
C GLY A 287 -32.60 11.98 -12.99
N GLY A 288 -32.07 11.40 -12.13
CA GLY A 288 -32.22 11.31 -10.67
C GLY A 288 -32.28 9.89 -10.13
N ASP A 289 -32.19 9.76 -8.81
CA ASP A 289 -31.99 8.45 -8.16
C ASP A 289 -33.12 7.43 -8.46
N ALA A 290 -34.38 7.87 -8.53
CA ALA A 290 -35.50 6.98 -8.84
C ALA A 290 -35.49 6.46 -10.30
N SER A 291 -34.94 7.25 -11.24
CA SER A 291 -34.85 6.86 -12.65
C SER A 291 -33.80 5.77 -12.85
N GLN A 292 -32.72 5.78 -12.06
CA GLN A 292 -31.65 4.77 -12.15
C GLN A 292 -32.16 3.37 -11.79
N VAL A 293 -32.99 3.24 -10.75
CA VAL A 293 -33.54 1.94 -10.33
C VAL A 293 -34.45 1.37 -11.43
N ALA A 294 -35.32 2.22 -12.04
CA ALA A 294 -36.20 1.80 -13.13
C ALA A 294 -35.41 1.32 -14.35
N ILE A 295 -34.26 1.96 -14.66
CA ILE A 295 -33.38 1.55 -15.77
C ILE A 295 -32.75 0.18 -15.47
N VAL A 296 -32.37 -0.09 -14.24
CA VAL A 296 -31.79 -1.40 -13.84
C VAL A 296 -32.85 -2.49 -14.03
N GLU A 297 -34.07 -2.28 -13.55
CA GLU A 297 -35.16 -3.24 -13.71
C GLU A 297 -35.44 -3.52 -15.20
N SER A 298 -35.54 -2.48 -16.03
CA SER A 298 -35.73 -2.62 -17.47
C SER A 298 -34.57 -3.36 -18.17
N ALA A 299 -33.33 -3.06 -17.79
CA ALA A 299 -32.16 -3.75 -18.32
C ALA A 299 -32.11 -5.23 -17.91
N GLN A 300 -32.51 -5.51 -16.64
CA GLN A 300 -32.64 -6.87 -16.16
C GLN A 300 -33.70 -7.65 -16.92
N GLU A 301 -34.88 -7.09 -17.13
CA GLU A 301 -35.92 -7.74 -17.91
C GLU A 301 -35.48 -8.01 -19.36
N ALA A 302 -34.81 -7.06 -20.00
CA ALA A 302 -34.36 -7.19 -21.37
C ALA A 302 -33.28 -8.28 -21.58
N LEU A 303 -32.46 -8.53 -20.59
CA LEU A 303 -31.26 -9.41 -20.67
C LEU A 303 -31.47 -10.76 -19.94
N ALA A 304 -32.44 -10.89 -19.01
CA ALA A 304 -32.60 -12.06 -18.16
C ALA A 304 -32.81 -13.40 -18.92
N ALA A 305 -33.28 -13.37 -20.16
CA ALA A 305 -33.49 -14.58 -20.95
C ALA A 305 -32.12 -15.28 -21.26
N ASP A 306 -31.09 -14.52 -21.65
CA ASP A 306 -29.86 -15.05 -22.19
C ASP A 306 -28.65 -14.84 -21.28
N TYR A 307 -28.78 -13.98 -20.26
CA TYR A 307 -27.70 -13.59 -19.37
C TYR A 307 -28.07 -13.80 -17.90
N ASP A 308 -27.08 -14.18 -17.09
CA ASP A 308 -27.12 -14.19 -15.63
C ASP A 308 -26.45 -12.92 -15.08
N PHE A 309 -27.09 -12.26 -14.13
CA PHE A 309 -26.58 -11.03 -13.49
C PHE A 309 -25.62 -11.41 -12.37
N ARG A 310 -24.37 -11.09 -12.56
CA ARG A 310 -23.30 -11.39 -11.60
C ARG A 310 -23.12 -10.28 -10.56
N ARG A 311 -23.22 -9.03 -11.01
CA ARG A 311 -23.10 -7.84 -10.17
C ARG A 311 -23.96 -6.72 -10.72
N THR A 312 -24.63 -6.01 -9.82
CA THR A 312 -25.35 -4.78 -10.13
C THR A 312 -24.99 -3.74 -9.07
N GLU A 313 -24.48 -2.61 -9.51
CA GLU A 313 -24.17 -1.47 -8.66
C GLU A 313 -24.84 -0.23 -9.20
N VAL A 314 -25.50 0.51 -8.32
CA VAL A 314 -26.17 1.78 -8.63
C VAL A 314 -25.64 2.84 -7.69
N VAL A 315 -25.19 3.95 -8.23
CA VAL A 315 -24.73 5.10 -7.45
C VAL A 315 -25.44 6.35 -7.97
N GLY A 316 -26.21 6.98 -7.10
CA GLY A 316 -26.90 8.22 -7.43
C GLY A 316 -25.92 9.40 -7.57
N PRO A 317 -26.30 10.45 -8.32
CA PRO A 317 -25.43 11.61 -8.56
C PRO A 317 -25.08 12.39 -7.28
N THR A 318 -25.96 12.39 -6.29
CA THR A 318 -25.68 13.03 -4.99
C THR A 318 -24.58 12.28 -4.25
N VAL A 319 -24.66 10.94 -4.19
CA VAL A 319 -23.69 10.09 -3.50
C VAL A 319 -22.33 10.15 -4.20
N SER A 320 -22.30 10.09 -5.54
CA SER A 320 -21.04 10.16 -6.28
C SER A 320 -20.27 11.47 -6.03
N GLY A 321 -21.00 12.60 -5.93
CA GLY A 321 -20.39 13.88 -5.54
C GLY A 321 -19.79 13.90 -4.14
N GLU A 322 -20.52 13.31 -3.16
CA GLU A 322 -20.02 13.17 -1.79
C GLU A 322 -18.79 12.24 -1.72
N LEU A 323 -18.79 11.12 -2.45
CA LEU A 323 -17.69 10.17 -2.52
C LEU A 323 -16.46 10.81 -3.16
N ALA A 324 -16.61 11.59 -4.24
CA ALA A 324 -15.54 12.32 -4.89
C ALA A 324 -14.91 13.35 -3.92
N PHE A 325 -15.73 14.12 -3.22
CA PHE A 325 -15.26 15.06 -2.21
C PHE A 325 -14.53 14.36 -1.06
N ALA A 326 -15.11 13.28 -0.52
CA ALA A 326 -14.50 12.49 0.55
C ALA A 326 -13.15 11.88 0.12
N ALA A 327 -13.02 11.40 -1.12
CA ALA A 327 -11.78 10.88 -1.67
C ALA A 327 -10.67 11.94 -1.71
N ILE A 328 -10.98 13.15 -2.22
CA ILE A 328 -10.01 14.26 -2.28
C ILE A 328 -9.60 14.69 -0.87
N VAL A 329 -10.58 14.91 0.01
CA VAL A 329 -10.32 15.28 1.41
C VAL A 329 -9.51 14.19 2.12
N GLY A 330 -9.81 12.92 1.85
CA GLY A 330 -9.10 11.78 2.42
C GLY A 330 -7.62 11.77 2.06
N VAL A 331 -7.30 11.92 0.78
CA VAL A 331 -5.90 11.96 0.33
C VAL A 331 -5.17 13.16 0.94
N LEU A 332 -5.77 14.35 0.92
CA LEU A 332 -5.17 15.54 1.50
C LEU A 332 -5.01 15.44 3.03
N ALA A 333 -5.99 14.89 3.73
CA ALA A 333 -5.94 14.68 5.18
C ALA A 333 -4.86 13.66 5.56
N ALA A 334 -4.72 12.57 4.79
CA ALA A 334 -3.66 11.59 5.02
C ALA A 334 -2.28 12.21 4.81
N LEU A 335 -2.06 12.91 3.68
CA LEU A 335 -0.80 13.60 3.41
C LEU A 335 -0.46 14.62 4.50
N PHE A 336 -1.45 15.38 4.97
CA PHE A 336 -1.25 16.37 6.02
C PHE A 336 -0.95 15.72 7.38
N ALA A 337 -1.69 14.68 7.77
CA ALA A 337 -1.45 13.96 9.03
C ALA A 337 -0.06 13.29 9.04
N ILE A 338 0.34 12.72 7.91
CA ILE A 338 1.67 12.12 7.74
C ILE A 338 2.76 13.20 7.77
N LEU A 339 2.55 14.35 7.12
CA LEU A 339 3.48 15.48 7.19
C LEU A 339 3.73 15.92 8.64
N ILE A 340 2.65 16.08 9.41
CA ILE A 340 2.74 16.43 10.84
C ILE A 340 3.52 15.36 11.60
N TYR A 341 3.19 14.07 11.38
CA TYR A 341 3.89 12.98 12.06
C TYR A 341 5.39 12.98 11.75
N VAL A 342 5.76 13.06 10.46
CA VAL A 342 7.17 13.07 10.03
C VAL A 342 7.88 14.32 10.54
N TRP A 343 7.21 15.48 10.60
CA TRP A 343 7.79 16.71 11.15
C TRP A 343 8.04 16.63 12.67
N ILE A 344 7.16 16.01 13.42
CA ILE A 344 7.36 15.80 14.86
C ILE A 344 8.51 14.81 15.10
N ARG A 345 8.62 13.80 14.24
CA ARG A 345 9.57 12.69 14.40
C ARG A 345 10.95 13.01 13.86
N PHE A 346 11.04 13.81 12.79
CA PHE A 346 12.27 14.19 12.10
C PHE A 346 12.38 15.71 11.98
N GLU A 347 13.54 16.20 11.54
CA GLU A 347 13.75 17.59 11.21
C GLU A 347 12.96 17.98 9.94
N TRP A 348 12.63 19.27 9.80
CA TRP A 348 11.76 19.78 8.72
C TRP A 348 12.25 19.43 7.30
N GLN A 349 13.59 19.34 7.09
CA GLN A 349 14.15 19.00 5.79
C GLN A 349 13.74 17.57 5.38
N PHE A 350 13.72 16.63 6.31
CA PHE A 350 13.27 15.26 6.07
C PHE A 350 11.76 15.21 5.81
N ALA A 351 10.99 15.99 6.56
CA ALA A 351 9.54 16.03 6.35
C ALA A 351 9.18 16.55 4.96
N LEU A 352 9.80 17.64 4.52
CA LEU A 352 9.59 18.17 3.17
C LEU A 352 10.07 17.22 2.08
N GLY A 353 11.24 16.57 2.25
CA GLY A 353 11.75 15.59 1.30
C GLY A 353 10.82 14.39 1.16
N ALA A 354 10.29 13.87 2.28
CA ALA A 354 9.34 12.79 2.30
C ALA A 354 8.04 13.14 1.57
N ILE A 355 7.48 14.31 1.83
CA ILE A 355 6.24 14.76 1.17
C ILE A 355 6.44 14.96 -0.34
N ILE A 356 7.56 15.55 -0.77
CA ILE A 356 7.85 15.71 -2.20
C ILE A 356 7.90 14.35 -2.89
N ALA A 357 8.57 13.37 -2.30
CA ALA A 357 8.62 12.01 -2.84
C ALA A 357 7.23 11.37 -2.88
N THR A 358 6.46 11.49 -1.80
CA THR A 358 5.11 10.92 -1.73
C THR A 358 4.15 11.56 -2.73
N VAL A 359 4.17 12.89 -2.87
CA VAL A 359 3.35 13.60 -3.87
C VAL A 359 3.75 13.19 -5.29
N ASN A 360 5.05 13.04 -5.55
CA ASN A 360 5.54 12.49 -6.81
C ASN A 360 4.97 11.10 -7.10
N ASP A 361 4.98 10.20 -6.11
CA ASP A 361 4.48 8.83 -6.26
C ASP A 361 2.97 8.79 -6.55
N VAL A 362 2.20 9.66 -5.89
CA VAL A 362 0.76 9.84 -6.16
C VAL A 362 0.52 10.27 -7.60
N PHE A 363 1.22 11.31 -8.07
CA PHE A 363 1.04 11.80 -9.44
C PHE A 363 1.52 10.81 -10.50
N LEU A 364 2.59 10.07 -10.25
CA LEU A 364 3.04 9.01 -11.15
C LEU A 364 2.04 7.85 -11.19
N THR A 365 1.43 7.49 -10.06
CA THR A 365 0.37 6.47 -10.02
C THR A 365 -0.89 6.93 -10.75
N LEU A 366 -1.28 8.19 -10.61
CA LEU A 366 -2.37 8.77 -11.41
C LEU A 366 -2.02 8.78 -12.91
N GLY A 367 -0.77 9.12 -13.26
CA GLY A 367 -0.28 9.05 -14.64
C GLY A 367 -0.32 7.63 -15.21
N PHE A 368 0.02 6.62 -14.41
CA PHE A 368 -0.12 5.22 -14.77
C PHE A 368 -1.59 4.87 -15.10
N LEU A 369 -2.53 5.31 -14.28
CA LEU A 369 -3.97 5.10 -14.53
C LEU A 369 -4.47 5.84 -15.78
N VAL A 370 -3.96 7.05 -16.06
CA VAL A 370 -4.26 7.78 -17.30
C VAL A 370 -3.76 7.02 -18.53
N VAL A 371 -2.54 6.46 -18.48
CA VAL A 371 -1.97 5.73 -19.63
C VAL A 371 -2.64 4.38 -19.85
N THR A 372 -2.93 3.66 -18.77
CA THR A 372 -3.53 2.31 -18.85
C THR A 372 -5.04 2.34 -19.03
N GLN A 373 -5.69 3.48 -18.77
CA GLN A 373 -7.15 3.62 -18.75
C GLN A 373 -7.87 2.58 -17.87
N LEU A 374 -7.17 2.04 -16.87
CA LEU A 374 -7.78 1.22 -15.84
C LEU A 374 -8.81 2.04 -15.07
N GLU A 375 -9.91 1.43 -14.67
CA GLU A 375 -10.99 2.11 -13.97
C GLU A 375 -10.51 2.74 -12.66
N PHE A 376 -10.79 4.02 -12.48
CA PHE A 376 -10.52 4.76 -11.25
C PHE A 376 -11.76 4.76 -10.37
N SER A 377 -11.78 3.89 -9.37
CA SER A 377 -12.86 3.70 -8.40
C SER A 377 -12.41 4.10 -6.99
N LEU A 378 -13.29 3.99 -6.00
CA LEU A 378 -12.93 4.15 -4.58
C LEU A 378 -11.83 3.17 -4.14
N ALA A 379 -11.77 1.96 -4.73
CA ALA A 379 -10.69 1.03 -4.49
C ALA A 379 -9.35 1.59 -4.98
N SER A 380 -9.32 2.31 -6.10
CA SER A 380 -8.09 2.98 -6.59
C SER A 380 -7.62 4.08 -5.64
N VAL A 381 -8.54 4.81 -5.01
CA VAL A 381 -8.19 5.79 -3.95
C VAL A 381 -7.59 5.08 -2.74
N ALA A 382 -8.14 3.93 -2.35
CA ALA A 382 -7.59 3.10 -1.28
C ALA A 382 -6.16 2.61 -1.62
N ALA A 383 -5.92 2.21 -2.88
CA ALA A 383 -4.58 1.86 -3.36
C ALA A 383 -3.62 3.05 -3.22
N ILE A 384 -4.00 4.25 -3.67
CA ILE A 384 -3.17 5.46 -3.57
C ILE A 384 -2.83 5.77 -2.10
N LEU A 385 -3.81 5.75 -1.20
CA LEU A 385 -3.57 5.99 0.23
C LEU A 385 -2.63 4.94 0.84
N THR A 386 -2.76 3.70 0.40
CA THR A 386 -1.87 2.62 0.84
C THR A 386 -0.46 2.79 0.30
N ILE A 387 -0.31 3.19 -0.96
CA ILE A 387 0.98 3.52 -1.58
C ILE A 387 1.66 4.66 -0.84
N VAL A 388 0.92 5.71 -0.47
CA VAL A 388 1.42 6.81 0.36
C VAL A 388 2.03 6.29 1.66
N GLY A 389 1.31 5.42 2.38
CA GLY A 389 1.82 4.83 3.63
C GLY A 389 3.03 3.92 3.40
N TYR A 390 2.99 3.10 2.35
CA TYR A 390 4.06 2.15 2.02
C TYR A 390 5.33 2.84 1.52
N SER A 391 5.23 3.80 0.63
CA SER A 391 6.39 4.57 0.12
C SER A 391 7.11 5.31 1.23
N LEU A 392 6.33 5.89 2.15
CA LEU A 392 6.90 6.55 3.33
C LEU A 392 7.61 5.59 4.28
N ASN A 393 7.17 4.34 4.40
CA ASN A 393 7.86 3.34 5.20
C ASN A 393 9.33 3.22 4.77
N ASP A 394 9.59 3.08 3.48
CA ASP A 394 10.96 2.96 2.96
C ASP A 394 11.76 4.26 3.12
N THR A 395 11.13 5.40 2.80
CA THR A 395 11.73 6.73 2.96
C THR A 395 12.12 7.02 4.42
N VAL A 396 11.25 6.73 5.38
CA VAL A 396 11.50 6.94 6.82
C VAL A 396 12.70 6.12 7.29
N VAL A 397 12.84 4.88 6.82
CA VAL A 397 13.97 4.02 7.21
C VAL A 397 15.27 4.48 6.61
N ILE A 398 15.28 4.92 5.34
CA ILE A 398 16.45 5.56 4.73
C ILE A 398 16.83 6.82 5.51
N TYR A 399 15.87 7.64 5.89
CA TYR A 399 16.09 8.86 6.65
C TYR A 399 16.62 8.60 8.06
N ASP A 400 16.14 7.58 8.74
CA ASP A 400 16.69 7.14 10.04
C ASP A 400 18.17 6.76 9.89
N LYS A 401 18.51 6.06 8.81
CA LYS A 401 19.91 5.69 8.51
C LYS A 401 20.77 6.91 8.15
N VAL A 402 20.25 7.83 7.35
CA VAL A 402 20.92 9.11 7.05
C VAL A 402 21.20 9.86 8.35
N ARG A 403 20.23 9.94 9.25
CA ARG A 403 20.36 10.59 10.57
C ARG A 403 21.38 9.91 11.45
N GLU A 404 21.43 8.57 11.46
CA GLU A 404 22.47 7.79 12.17
C GLU A 404 23.85 8.14 11.63
N ASN A 405 24.01 8.18 10.29
CA ASN A 405 25.28 8.47 9.62
C ASN A 405 25.70 9.95 9.78
N LEU A 406 24.77 10.91 9.81
CA LEU A 406 25.06 12.31 10.13
C LEU A 406 25.67 12.49 11.52
N ARG A 407 25.19 11.72 12.49
CA ARG A 407 25.72 11.74 13.86
C ARG A 407 27.12 11.10 13.94
N ARG A 408 27.39 10.11 13.09
CA ARG A 408 28.65 9.35 13.07
C ARG A 408 29.73 10.05 12.27
N PHE A 409 29.40 10.64 11.12
CA PHE A 409 30.36 11.18 10.14
C PHE A 409 30.23 12.70 10.00
N LYS A 410 30.64 13.44 11.02
CA LYS A 410 30.46 14.92 11.10
C LYS A 410 31.17 15.73 9.98
N LYS A 411 32.20 15.16 9.31
CA LYS A 411 33.00 15.85 8.28
C LYS A 411 32.76 15.32 6.86
N MET A 412 31.91 14.31 6.68
CA MET A 412 31.66 13.72 5.37
C MET A 412 30.78 14.66 4.53
N PRO A 413 31.10 14.90 3.24
CA PRO A 413 30.21 15.65 2.34
C PRO A 413 28.86 14.97 2.24
N ILE A 414 27.77 15.76 2.25
CA ILE A 414 26.39 15.23 2.29
C ILE A 414 26.09 14.24 1.17
N GLY A 415 26.56 14.47 -0.06
CA GLY A 415 26.34 13.55 -1.17
C GLY A 415 26.99 12.18 -0.96
N GLN A 416 28.21 12.14 -0.38
CA GLN A 416 28.87 10.86 -0.05
C GLN A 416 28.19 10.16 1.13
N LEU A 417 27.65 10.92 2.08
CA LEU A 417 26.93 10.38 3.22
C LEU A 417 25.59 9.77 2.79
N LEU A 418 24.89 10.39 1.85
CA LEU A 418 23.67 9.85 1.26
C LEU A 418 23.97 8.57 0.46
N ASP A 419 25.02 8.59 -0.41
CA ASP A 419 25.46 7.39 -1.12
C ASP A 419 25.77 6.23 -0.15
N LEU A 420 26.44 6.53 0.97
CA LEU A 420 26.72 5.53 2.00
C LEU A 420 25.43 5.00 2.63
N SER A 421 24.51 5.88 2.99
CA SER A 421 23.24 5.50 3.65
C SER A 421 22.35 4.67 2.71
N ASP A 422 22.22 5.07 1.44
CA ASP A 422 21.45 4.35 0.44
C ASP A 422 22.04 2.96 0.16
N ASN A 423 23.38 2.85 0.06
CA ASN A 423 24.05 1.55 -0.10
C ASN A 423 23.86 0.64 1.12
N GLU A 424 23.90 1.17 2.33
CA GLU A 424 23.67 0.41 3.56
C GLU A 424 22.21 -0.09 3.67
N MET A 425 21.25 0.65 3.10
CA MET A 425 19.84 0.29 3.09
C MET A 425 19.39 -0.52 1.87
N LEU A 426 20.20 -0.56 0.81
CA LEU A 426 19.84 -1.16 -0.48
C LEU A 426 19.39 -2.62 -0.36
N ALA A 427 20.09 -3.42 0.44
CA ALA A 427 19.74 -4.83 0.65
C ALA A 427 18.34 -4.95 1.28
N ARG A 428 18.05 -4.16 2.30
CA ARG A 428 16.74 -4.15 2.96
C ARG A 428 15.65 -3.69 2.00
N THR A 429 15.78 -2.51 1.40
CA THR A 429 14.81 -1.93 0.48
C THR A 429 14.50 -2.90 -0.67
N THR A 430 15.51 -3.54 -1.26
CA THR A 430 15.30 -4.54 -2.31
C THR A 430 14.53 -5.77 -1.81
N MET A 431 14.86 -6.28 -0.61
CA MET A 431 14.20 -7.46 -0.05
C MET A 431 12.73 -7.19 0.29
N THR A 432 12.43 -6.05 0.91
CA THR A 432 11.06 -5.66 1.30
C THR A 432 10.19 -5.39 0.08
N SER A 433 10.71 -4.66 -0.91
CA SER A 433 10.01 -4.43 -2.16
C SER A 433 9.77 -5.74 -2.93
N ALA A 434 10.76 -6.64 -2.98
CA ALA A 434 10.61 -7.93 -3.64
C ALA A 434 9.52 -8.80 -2.99
N THR A 435 9.46 -8.89 -1.66
CA THR A 435 8.42 -9.67 -0.98
C THR A 435 7.01 -9.12 -1.24
N THR A 436 6.85 -7.81 -1.19
CA THR A 436 5.56 -7.15 -1.44
C THR A 436 5.15 -7.27 -2.91
N LEU A 437 6.09 -7.04 -3.85
CA LEU A 437 5.83 -7.21 -5.27
C LEU A 437 5.48 -8.65 -5.64
N LEU A 438 6.12 -9.66 -5.02
CA LEU A 438 5.76 -11.08 -5.22
C LEU A 438 4.34 -11.38 -4.77
N ALA A 439 3.93 -10.91 -3.59
CA ALA A 439 2.58 -11.07 -3.08
C ALA A 439 1.54 -10.38 -3.98
N LEU A 440 1.81 -9.14 -4.37
CA LEU A 440 0.94 -8.36 -5.28
C LEU A 440 0.90 -8.95 -6.69
N ALA A 441 2.02 -9.48 -7.20
CA ALA A 441 2.05 -10.14 -8.51
C ALA A 441 1.19 -11.41 -8.53
N ALA A 442 1.23 -12.21 -7.47
CA ALA A 442 0.33 -13.35 -7.32
C ALA A 442 -1.14 -12.89 -7.33
N LEU A 443 -1.45 -11.81 -6.61
CA LEU A 443 -2.79 -11.24 -6.57
C LEU A 443 -3.22 -10.65 -7.92
N PHE A 444 -2.31 -10.04 -8.68
CA PHE A 444 -2.59 -9.50 -10.00
C PHE A 444 -2.92 -10.59 -11.03
N VAL A 445 -2.20 -11.73 -10.95
CA VAL A 445 -2.37 -12.83 -11.91
C VAL A 445 -3.58 -13.72 -11.56
N PHE A 446 -3.82 -13.96 -10.26
CA PHE A 446 -4.81 -14.94 -9.80
C PHE A 446 -6.00 -14.32 -9.06
N GLY A 447 -6.01 -13.02 -8.77
CA GLY A 447 -7.01 -12.36 -7.94
C GLY A 447 -8.33 -11.98 -8.63
N GLY A 448 -8.42 -12.19 -9.95
CA GLY A 448 -9.62 -11.87 -10.73
C GLY A 448 -9.71 -10.40 -11.17
N GLU A 449 -10.62 -10.13 -12.10
CA GLU A 449 -10.74 -8.82 -12.78
C GLU A 449 -11.25 -7.71 -11.83
N VAL A 450 -12.11 -8.03 -10.88
CA VAL A 450 -12.76 -7.03 -10.01
C VAL A 450 -11.75 -6.21 -9.20
N ILE A 451 -10.63 -6.81 -8.80
CA ILE A 451 -9.59 -6.13 -8.01
C ILE A 451 -8.37 -5.73 -8.85
N ARG A 452 -8.39 -6.00 -10.15
CA ARG A 452 -7.22 -5.85 -11.04
C ARG A 452 -6.68 -4.42 -11.08
N SER A 453 -7.56 -3.42 -11.23
CA SER A 453 -7.17 -2.01 -11.23
C SER A 453 -6.52 -1.58 -9.92
N PHE A 454 -7.09 -2.01 -8.80
CA PHE A 454 -6.54 -1.78 -7.46
C PHE A 454 -5.12 -2.38 -7.31
N VAL A 455 -4.97 -3.66 -7.68
CA VAL A 455 -3.69 -4.37 -7.53
C VAL A 455 -2.64 -3.85 -8.50
N ALA A 456 -3.02 -3.52 -9.76
CA ALA A 456 -2.13 -2.91 -10.73
C ALA A 456 -1.57 -1.57 -10.23
N SER A 457 -2.44 -0.72 -9.67
CA SER A 457 -2.05 0.55 -9.06
C SER A 457 -1.04 0.34 -7.92
N MET A 458 -1.28 -0.67 -7.07
CA MET A 458 -0.38 -0.99 -5.97
C MET A 458 0.96 -1.54 -6.45
N LEU A 459 0.98 -2.45 -7.43
CA LEU A 459 2.22 -2.95 -8.04
C LEU A 459 3.09 -1.81 -8.57
N PHE A 460 2.48 -0.93 -9.36
CA PHE A 460 3.16 0.23 -9.89
C PHE A 460 3.63 1.16 -8.77
N GLY A 461 2.77 1.48 -7.81
CA GLY A 461 3.07 2.40 -6.71
C GLY A 461 4.18 1.90 -5.79
N VAL A 462 4.23 0.60 -5.46
CA VAL A 462 5.32 0.00 -4.69
C VAL A 462 6.65 0.08 -5.44
N ALA A 463 6.65 -0.21 -6.75
CA ALA A 463 7.85 -0.12 -7.58
C ALA A 463 8.37 1.33 -7.66
N ILE A 464 7.48 2.29 -7.90
CA ILE A 464 7.83 3.73 -7.95
C ILE A 464 8.25 4.25 -6.58
N GLY A 465 7.57 3.87 -5.49
CA GLY A 465 7.93 4.27 -4.13
C GLY A 465 9.34 3.82 -3.74
N THR A 466 9.74 2.62 -4.15
CA THR A 466 11.12 2.14 -3.97
C THR A 466 12.13 2.99 -4.73
N PHE A 467 11.79 3.39 -5.97
CA PHE A 467 12.63 4.29 -6.76
C PHE A 467 12.69 5.69 -6.15
N SER A 468 11.55 6.25 -5.75
CA SER A 468 11.45 7.62 -5.26
C SER A 468 12.15 7.82 -3.91
N SER A 469 12.18 6.82 -3.05
CA SER A 469 12.90 6.87 -1.78
C SER A 469 14.40 7.13 -1.97
N ILE A 470 15.02 6.54 -3.00
CA ILE A 470 16.46 6.69 -3.30
C ILE A 470 16.71 7.92 -4.19
N PHE A 471 15.89 8.15 -5.23
CA PHE A 471 16.19 9.13 -6.28
C PHE A 471 15.42 10.45 -6.18
N VAL A 472 14.42 10.53 -5.30
CA VAL A 472 13.66 11.77 -5.03
C VAL A 472 13.85 12.21 -3.59
N ALA A 473 13.53 11.35 -2.61
CA ALA A 473 13.57 11.70 -1.20
C ALA A 473 15.00 11.99 -0.70
N ALA A 474 15.98 11.11 -0.96
CA ALA A 474 17.35 11.33 -0.52
C ALA A 474 18.03 12.56 -1.18
N PRO A 475 17.94 12.79 -2.52
CA PRO A 475 18.45 14.01 -3.13
C PRO A 475 17.77 15.29 -2.66
N ALA A 476 16.48 15.26 -2.28
CA ALA A 476 15.78 16.43 -1.75
C ALA A 476 16.49 17.03 -0.53
N LEU A 477 17.12 16.20 0.30
CA LEU A 477 17.89 16.66 1.46
C LEU A 477 19.09 17.54 1.06
N ILE A 478 19.69 17.31 -0.10
CA ILE A 478 20.76 18.16 -0.62
C ILE A 478 20.20 19.53 -1.02
N PHE A 479 19.05 19.57 -1.68
CA PHE A 479 18.38 20.82 -2.07
C PHE A 479 18.00 21.66 -0.83
N PHE A 480 17.60 21.02 0.26
CA PHE A 480 17.31 21.70 1.53
C PHE A 480 18.54 22.00 2.37
N LYS A 481 19.76 21.84 1.80
CA LYS A 481 21.04 22.22 2.42
C LYS A 481 21.25 21.55 3.79
N LEU A 482 20.81 20.31 3.95
CA LEU A 482 21.04 19.54 5.16
C LEU A 482 22.55 19.45 5.45
N ARG A 483 22.99 19.77 6.66
CA ARG A 483 24.39 19.76 7.07
C ARG A 483 24.58 18.94 8.34
N ALA A 484 25.70 18.24 8.44
CA ALA A 484 26.06 17.50 9.64
C ALA A 484 26.29 18.44 10.86
N SER A 485 26.65 19.71 10.63
CA SER A 485 26.79 20.74 11.66
C SER A 485 25.51 21.03 12.40
N ASP A 486 24.35 20.97 11.70
CA ASP A 486 23.04 21.31 12.26
C ASP A 486 22.64 20.30 13.36
N PHE A 487 23.09 19.04 13.22
CA PHE A 487 22.90 17.99 14.21
C PHE A 487 23.86 18.07 15.40
N ALA A 488 25.06 18.62 15.22
CA ALA A 488 26.02 18.80 16.28
C ALA A 488 25.57 19.93 17.24
N ALA A 489 25.13 21.05 16.69
CA ALA A 489 24.64 22.21 17.45
C ALA A 489 23.40 21.83 18.30
N LYS A 490 22.43 21.13 17.70
CA LYS A 490 21.21 20.73 18.41
C LYS A 490 21.50 19.76 19.58
N LYS A 491 22.49 18.88 19.42
CA LYS A 491 22.90 17.97 20.49
C LYS A 491 23.55 18.70 21.66
N GLU A 492 24.39 19.69 21.36
CA GLU A 492 25.02 20.54 22.39
C GLU A 492 23.96 21.38 23.15
N GLU A 493 22.93 21.88 22.45
CA GLU A 493 21.79 22.56 23.09
C GLU A 493 20.96 21.59 23.96
N GLU A 494 20.68 20.36 23.51
CA GLU A 494 19.95 19.37 24.29
C GLU A 494 20.75 18.88 25.51
N GLU A 495 22.07 18.73 25.41
CA GLU A 495 22.94 18.38 26.53
C GLU A 495 23.02 19.53 27.53
N ALA A 496 23.20 20.76 27.07
CA ALA A 496 23.18 21.95 27.92
C ALA A 496 21.83 22.17 28.64
N ALA A 497 20.71 21.91 27.95
CA ALA A 497 19.37 21.98 28.56
C ALA A 497 19.13 20.88 29.63
N ARG A 498 19.72 19.69 29.44
CA ARG A 498 19.66 18.61 30.45
C ARG A 498 20.54 18.89 31.67
N GLU A 499 21.72 19.45 31.48
CA GLU A 499 22.63 19.84 32.56
C GLU A 499 22.05 21.04 33.35
N GLY A 500 21.48 22.03 32.67
CA GLY A 500 20.80 23.17 33.32
C GLY A 500 19.51 22.77 34.08
N GLY A 501 18.79 21.75 33.65
CA GLY A 501 17.62 21.20 34.35
C GLY A 501 17.95 20.32 35.56
N SER A 502 19.17 19.74 35.59
CA SER A 502 19.65 18.96 36.74
C SER A 502 20.06 19.87 37.92
N THR A 503 20.73 20.98 37.61
CA THR A 503 21.15 21.98 38.65
C THR A 503 19.98 22.74 39.26
N ALA A 504 18.83 22.88 38.55
CA ALA A 504 17.62 23.50 39.08
C ALA A 504 16.75 22.57 39.95
N ARG A 505 17.07 21.26 40.00
CA ARG A 505 16.40 20.29 40.90
C ARG A 505 17.17 19.97 42.18
N GLU A 506 18.43 20.39 42.27
CA GLU A 506 19.28 20.22 43.45
C GLU A 506 19.43 21.51 44.27
N ALA A 507 18.84 22.62 43.86
CA ALA A 507 18.71 23.87 44.59
C ALA A 507 17.24 24.08 45.08
#